data_8e81e6018541cb17ced649d99d1ed101
#
_entry.id   8e81e6018541cb17ced649d99d1ed101
#
_cell.length_a   1.000
_cell.length_b   1.000
_cell.length_c   1.000
_cell.angle_alpha   90.00
_cell.angle_beta   90.00
_cell.angle_gamma   90.00
#
_symmetry.space_group_name_H-M   'P 1'
#
loop_
_entity.id
_entity.type
_entity.pdbx_description
1 polymer ?
#
loop_
_entity_poly.entity_id
_entity_poly.type
_entity_poly.pdbx_seq_one_letter_code
_entity_poly.pdbx_strand_id
1 'polypeptide(L)'
;MDRDEGLEKEARNEGGAAEEGAPIAETPEEEIRRLSEQLSAKSLEASGNHDKYLRALAELENYKKRAEKEKSEAISFANGSLIEEILPIIDNFERALAHANGDGSVESLRQGVKLTVDQVYGALKKFGLDEIKAAGEKFDPAVHHAISEEETEKAEPGTVVKEFQKGYLLKGRLLRPAMVAVSRRPAGS
;
A
#
# COMPACT_ATOMS: atom_id res chain seq x y z
N MET A 1 32.51 82.45 -25.26
CA MET A 1 33.92 82.60 -24.75
C MET A 1 34.47 81.21 -24.95
N ASP A 2 35.01 81.18 -26.02
CA ASP A 2 36.47 81.10 -26.43
C ASP A 2 36.91 79.64 -26.44
N ARG A 3 36.99 79.17 -27.67
CA ARG A 3 38.31 79.02 -28.41
C ARG A 3 39.02 77.77 -27.98
N ASP A 4 39.63 76.96 -28.69
CA ASP A 4 40.08 77.02 -30.13
C ASP A 4 40.97 75.78 -30.32
N GLU A 5 40.88 75.22 -31.47
CA GLU A 5 41.99 74.70 -32.28
C GLU A 5 43.03 73.76 -31.70
N GLY A 6 43.26 72.72 -32.45
CA GLY A 6 44.57 72.14 -32.63
C GLY A 6 44.59 70.73 -33.18
N LEU A 7 44.28 70.54 -34.43
CA LEU A 7 45.10 70.04 -35.56
C LEU A 7 46.20 69.02 -35.24
N GLU A 8 46.06 67.87 -35.88
CA GLU A 8 47.04 67.07 -36.62
C GLU A 8 48.23 66.43 -35.87
N LYS A 9 48.29 65.14 -35.91
CA LYS A 9 49.28 64.46 -36.78
C LYS A 9 49.10 62.93 -36.77
N GLU A 10 49.10 62.47 -37.99
CA GLU A 10 49.29 61.09 -38.42
C GLU A 10 50.42 60.35 -37.72
N ALA A 11 50.20 59.10 -37.40
CA ALA A 11 51.20 58.07 -37.61
C ALA A 11 50.58 56.69 -37.77
N ARG A 12 50.68 56.18 -38.95
CA ARG A 12 50.53 54.77 -39.30
C ARG A 12 51.14 53.87 -38.24
N ASN A 13 50.45 52.80 -37.87
CA ASN A 13 51.09 51.55 -37.62
C ASN A 13 50.21 50.42 -38.17
N GLU A 14 50.68 49.89 -39.24
CA GLU A 14 50.25 48.60 -39.80
C GLU A 14 50.68 47.52 -38.84
N GLY A 15 49.81 46.52 -38.62
CA GLY A 15 50.30 45.37 -37.89
C GLY A 15 49.17 44.40 -37.45
N GLY A 16 48.83 43.49 -38.31
CA GLY A 16 48.47 42.16 -37.88
C GLY A 16 47.03 41.95 -37.47
N ALA A 17 46.09 41.92 -38.43
CA ALA A 17 44.91 41.07 -38.29
C ALA A 17 45.37 39.63 -38.30
N ALA A 18 45.36 39.02 -37.09
CA ALA A 18 45.42 37.57 -37.01
C ALA A 18 44.15 37.05 -37.70
N GLU A 19 44.30 36.50 -38.86
CA GLU A 19 43.30 35.62 -39.50
C GLU A 19 43.01 34.52 -38.47
N GLU A 20 41.89 34.61 -37.75
CA GLU A 20 41.26 33.44 -37.14
C GLU A 20 41.00 32.44 -38.29
N GLY A 21 41.81 31.39 -38.29
CA GLY A 21 41.74 30.36 -39.30
C GLY A 21 40.34 29.84 -39.44
N ALA A 22 39.73 30.10 -40.56
CA ALA A 22 38.47 29.44 -40.96
C ALA A 22 38.67 27.92 -40.73
N PRO A 23 37.68 27.20 -40.17
CA PRO A 23 37.79 25.77 -40.00
C PRO A 23 38.12 25.15 -41.37
N ILE A 24 39.28 24.49 -41.43
CA ILE A 24 39.70 23.77 -42.63
C ILE A 24 38.59 22.79 -42.94
N ALA A 25 37.87 22.98 -44.06
CA ALA A 25 36.79 22.07 -44.45
C ALA A 25 37.39 20.67 -44.59
N GLU A 26 36.95 19.73 -43.74
CA GLU A 26 37.38 18.33 -43.79
C GLU A 26 37.14 17.81 -45.21
N THR A 27 38.11 17.06 -45.75
CA THR A 27 37.91 16.41 -47.05
C THR A 27 36.81 15.37 -46.93
N PRO A 28 36.02 15.09 -47.99
CA PRO A 28 34.95 14.07 -47.96
C PRO A 28 35.49 12.70 -47.48
N GLU A 29 36.72 12.38 -47.72
CA GLU A 29 37.37 11.13 -47.30
C GLU A 29 37.62 11.12 -45.78
N GLU A 30 38.01 12.23 -45.19
CA GLU A 30 38.18 12.37 -43.72
C GLU A 30 36.84 12.32 -43.00
N GLU A 31 35.80 12.91 -43.59
CA GLU A 31 34.45 12.85 -43.03
C GLU A 31 33.88 11.42 -43.08
N ILE A 32 34.06 10.71 -44.20
CA ILE A 32 33.65 9.28 -44.30
C ILE A 32 34.38 8.44 -43.24
N ARG A 33 35.64 8.62 -43.05
CA ARG A 33 36.42 7.87 -42.06
C ARG A 33 35.91 8.17 -40.63
N ARG A 34 35.71 9.43 -40.29
CA ARG A 34 35.16 9.84 -38.98
C ARG A 34 33.78 9.25 -38.75
N LEU A 35 32.90 9.32 -39.75
CA LEU A 35 31.54 8.76 -39.61
C LEU A 35 31.55 7.23 -39.48
N SER A 36 32.45 6.53 -40.20
CA SER A 36 32.60 5.08 -40.09
C SER A 36 33.12 4.65 -38.71
N GLU A 37 34.05 5.40 -38.13
CA GLU A 37 34.55 5.19 -36.75
C GLU A 37 33.44 5.42 -35.75
N GLN A 38 32.66 6.51 -35.86
CA GLN A 38 31.51 6.80 -35.01
C GLN A 38 30.44 5.73 -35.13
N LEU A 39 30.11 5.27 -36.31
CA LEU A 39 29.15 4.19 -36.54
C LEU A 39 29.60 2.90 -35.85
N SER A 40 30.86 2.53 -35.98
CA SER A 40 31.45 1.37 -35.33
C SER A 40 31.37 1.47 -33.81
N ALA A 41 31.75 2.62 -33.25
CA ALA A 41 31.65 2.87 -31.79
C ALA A 41 30.19 2.80 -31.29
N LYS A 42 29.26 3.42 -32.03
CA LYS A 42 27.83 3.38 -31.66
C LYS A 42 27.22 1.99 -31.81
N SER A 43 27.65 1.22 -32.81
CA SER A 43 27.23 -0.17 -32.95
C SER A 43 27.69 -1.06 -31.81
N LEU A 44 28.93 -0.87 -31.33
CA LEU A 44 29.47 -1.58 -30.17
C LEU A 44 28.76 -1.16 -28.87
N GLU A 45 28.51 0.12 -28.70
CA GLU A 45 27.73 0.65 -27.56
C GLU A 45 26.32 0.08 -27.55
N ALA A 46 25.64 0.07 -28.70
CA ALA A 46 24.29 -0.48 -28.85
C ALA A 46 24.25 -1.98 -28.52
N SER A 47 25.21 -2.76 -29.01
CA SER A 47 25.33 -4.18 -28.69
C SER A 47 25.55 -4.40 -27.19
N GLY A 48 26.46 -3.65 -26.58
CA GLY A 48 26.70 -3.74 -25.13
C GLY A 48 25.49 -3.35 -24.29
N ASN A 49 24.72 -2.35 -24.73
CA ASN A 49 23.49 -1.96 -24.05
C ASN A 49 22.38 -3.02 -24.22
N HIS A 50 22.30 -3.63 -25.39
CA HIS A 50 21.36 -4.74 -25.64
C HIS A 50 21.67 -5.94 -24.75
N ASP A 51 22.94 -6.33 -24.59
CA ASP A 51 23.32 -7.42 -23.70
C ASP A 51 22.98 -7.10 -22.22
N LYS A 52 23.22 -5.87 -21.79
CA LYS A 52 22.81 -5.41 -20.44
C LYS A 52 21.29 -5.50 -20.26
N TYR A 53 20.53 -5.08 -21.27
CA TYR A 53 19.07 -5.15 -21.25
C TYR A 53 18.57 -6.58 -21.12
N LEU A 54 19.10 -7.52 -21.92
CA LEU A 54 18.72 -8.93 -21.85
C LEU A 54 19.04 -9.53 -20.48
N ARG A 55 20.20 -9.20 -19.93
CA ARG A 55 20.58 -9.64 -18.58
C ARG A 55 19.64 -9.08 -17.51
N ALA A 56 19.31 -7.79 -17.57
CA ALA A 56 18.36 -7.18 -16.65
C ALA A 56 16.97 -7.78 -16.73
N LEU A 57 16.49 -8.15 -17.94
CA LEU A 57 15.23 -8.86 -18.12
C LEU A 57 15.25 -10.24 -17.44
N ALA A 58 16.32 -11.01 -17.65
CA ALA A 58 16.47 -12.32 -17.03
C ALA A 58 16.51 -12.22 -15.48
N GLU A 59 17.23 -11.23 -14.96
CA GLU A 59 17.27 -10.95 -13.51
C GLU A 59 15.90 -10.55 -12.97
N LEU A 60 15.13 -9.73 -13.70
CA LEU A 60 13.77 -9.34 -13.33
C LEU A 60 12.82 -10.54 -13.29
N GLU A 61 12.89 -11.44 -14.27
CA GLU A 61 12.08 -12.67 -14.26
C GLU A 61 12.41 -13.58 -13.09
N ASN A 62 13.69 -13.76 -12.79
CA ASN A 62 14.14 -14.54 -11.65
C ASN A 62 13.69 -13.91 -10.32
N TYR A 63 13.78 -12.57 -10.23
CA TYR A 63 13.29 -11.83 -9.07
C TYR A 63 11.78 -12.01 -8.86
N LYS A 64 10.97 -11.89 -9.94
CA LYS A 64 9.51 -12.10 -9.88
C LYS A 64 9.17 -13.50 -9.37
N LYS A 65 9.78 -14.55 -9.93
CA LYS A 65 9.57 -15.94 -9.50
C LYS A 65 9.90 -16.13 -8.03
N ARG A 66 11.04 -15.57 -7.59
CA ARG A 66 11.45 -15.64 -6.18
C ARG A 66 10.48 -14.91 -5.26
N ALA A 67 10.08 -13.68 -5.63
CA ALA A 67 9.14 -12.87 -4.85
C ALA A 67 7.75 -13.54 -4.72
N GLU A 68 7.25 -14.17 -5.79
CA GLU A 68 6.01 -14.95 -5.76
C GLU A 68 6.11 -16.16 -4.81
N LYS A 69 7.23 -16.88 -4.85
CA LYS A 69 7.48 -18.01 -3.95
C LYS A 69 7.54 -17.55 -2.48
N GLU A 70 8.35 -16.53 -2.19
CA GLU A 70 8.47 -15.96 -0.85
C GLU A 70 7.12 -15.44 -0.31
N LYS A 71 6.32 -14.78 -1.16
CA LYS A 71 4.96 -14.34 -0.82
C LYS A 71 4.05 -15.52 -0.48
N SER A 72 4.06 -16.57 -1.29
CA SER A 72 3.25 -17.78 -1.06
C SER A 72 3.65 -18.49 0.24
N GLU A 73 4.95 -18.63 0.49
CA GLU A 73 5.48 -19.22 1.73
C GLU A 73 5.10 -18.37 2.95
N ALA A 74 5.20 -17.03 2.86
CA ALA A 74 4.82 -16.12 3.94
C ALA A 74 3.32 -16.22 4.27
N ILE A 75 2.44 -16.31 3.25
CA ILE A 75 1.00 -16.51 3.45
C ILE A 75 0.72 -17.86 4.11
N SER A 76 1.35 -18.94 3.66
CA SER A 76 1.20 -20.28 4.25
C SER A 76 1.65 -20.30 5.70
N PHE A 77 2.77 -19.65 6.01
CA PHE A 77 3.27 -19.55 7.38
C PHE A 77 2.34 -18.73 8.28
N ALA A 78 1.82 -17.59 7.79
CA ALA A 78 0.86 -16.77 8.53
C ALA A 78 -0.44 -17.54 8.84
N ASN A 79 -0.94 -18.32 7.88
CA ASN A 79 -2.10 -19.19 8.09
C ASN A 79 -1.82 -20.31 9.10
N GLY A 80 -0.62 -20.91 9.06
CA GLY A 80 -0.18 -21.89 10.03
C GLY A 80 -0.23 -21.37 11.47
N SER A 81 0.33 -20.18 11.70
CA SER A 81 0.32 -19.54 13.02
C SER A 81 -1.11 -19.25 13.52
N LEU A 82 -2.02 -18.87 12.64
CA LEU A 82 -3.44 -18.68 13.00
C LEU A 82 -4.09 -20.03 13.38
N ILE A 83 -3.83 -21.07 12.60
CA ILE A 83 -4.37 -22.41 12.87
C ILE A 83 -3.88 -22.92 14.22
N GLU A 84 -2.57 -22.77 14.52
CA GLU A 84 -1.99 -23.18 15.80
C GLU A 84 -2.67 -22.51 17.01
N GLU A 85 -3.08 -21.23 16.89
CA GLU A 85 -3.83 -20.54 17.95
C GLU A 85 -5.30 -20.97 18.02
N ILE A 86 -5.89 -21.49 16.93
CA ILE A 86 -7.29 -21.95 16.89
C ILE A 86 -7.43 -23.39 17.41
N LEU A 87 -6.45 -24.29 17.19
CA LEU A 87 -6.55 -25.68 17.60
C LEU A 87 -6.88 -25.89 19.08
N PRO A 88 -6.23 -25.20 20.06
CA PRO A 88 -6.59 -25.34 21.47
C PRO A 88 -8.04 -24.90 21.79
N ILE A 89 -8.58 -24.01 20.96
CA ILE A 89 -9.97 -23.54 21.10
C ILE A 89 -10.94 -24.64 20.68
N ILE A 90 -10.63 -25.33 19.58
CA ILE A 90 -11.39 -26.49 19.11
C ILE A 90 -11.36 -27.59 20.19
N ASP A 91 -10.19 -27.89 20.77
CA ASP A 91 -10.03 -28.88 21.82
C ASP A 91 -10.92 -28.53 23.04
N ASN A 92 -11.03 -27.25 23.39
CA ASN A 92 -11.88 -26.78 24.47
C ASN A 92 -13.38 -26.93 24.16
N PHE A 93 -13.80 -26.69 22.88
CA PHE A 93 -15.18 -26.98 22.46
C PHE A 93 -15.50 -28.47 22.51
N GLU A 94 -14.61 -29.35 22.04
CA GLU A 94 -14.78 -30.79 22.11
C GLU A 94 -14.93 -31.27 23.57
N ARG A 95 -14.10 -30.73 24.48
CA ARG A 95 -14.20 -31.00 25.89
C ARG A 95 -15.52 -30.53 26.50
N ALA A 96 -15.99 -29.34 26.16
CA ALA A 96 -17.27 -28.81 26.61
C ALA A 96 -18.45 -29.66 26.11
N LEU A 97 -18.41 -30.14 24.85
CA LEU A 97 -19.42 -31.03 24.28
C LEU A 97 -19.41 -32.40 24.97
N ALA A 98 -18.24 -32.96 25.29
CA ALA A 98 -18.14 -34.22 26.01
C ALA A 98 -18.78 -34.12 27.41
N HIS A 99 -18.61 -32.99 28.10
CA HIS A 99 -19.23 -32.74 29.42
C HIS A 99 -20.74 -32.48 29.31
N ALA A 100 -21.22 -31.91 28.21
CA ALA A 100 -22.67 -31.68 27.99
C ALA A 100 -23.47 -32.98 27.84
N ASN A 101 -22.83 -34.06 27.39
CA ASN A 101 -23.45 -35.39 27.27
C ASN A 101 -23.46 -36.21 28.57
N GLY A 102 -22.91 -35.67 29.67
CA GLY A 102 -22.90 -36.27 31.00
C GLY A 102 -23.80 -35.50 32.00
N ASP A 103 -23.61 -35.74 33.30
CA ASP A 103 -24.37 -35.09 34.39
C ASP A 103 -24.05 -33.58 34.59
N GLY A 104 -23.43 -32.92 33.61
CA GLY A 104 -23.07 -31.51 33.68
C GLY A 104 -24.29 -30.59 33.66
N SER A 105 -24.32 -29.58 34.59
CA SER A 105 -25.37 -28.59 34.59
C SER A 105 -25.30 -27.67 33.37
N VAL A 106 -26.45 -27.18 32.89
CA VAL A 106 -26.56 -26.21 31.78
C VAL A 106 -25.70 -24.96 32.09
N GLU A 107 -25.57 -24.58 33.34
CA GLU A 107 -24.77 -23.44 33.78
C GLU A 107 -23.26 -23.67 33.57
N SER A 108 -22.76 -24.85 33.88
CA SER A 108 -21.36 -25.21 33.65
C SER A 108 -21.03 -25.24 32.15
N LEU A 109 -21.93 -25.73 31.30
CA LEU A 109 -21.80 -25.68 29.84
C LEU A 109 -21.77 -24.25 29.32
N ARG A 110 -22.68 -23.39 29.79
CA ARG A 110 -22.73 -21.97 29.43
C ARG A 110 -21.42 -21.26 29.78
N GLN A 111 -20.87 -21.53 30.95
CA GLN A 111 -19.63 -20.95 31.40
C GLN A 111 -18.43 -21.43 30.55
N GLY A 112 -18.38 -22.73 30.25
CA GLY A 112 -17.35 -23.30 29.36
C GLY A 112 -17.37 -22.70 27.95
N VAL A 113 -18.56 -22.59 27.35
CA VAL A 113 -18.73 -21.95 26.03
C VAL A 113 -18.29 -20.48 26.07
N LYS A 114 -18.68 -19.73 27.11
CA LYS A 114 -18.25 -18.32 27.26
C LYS A 114 -16.74 -18.19 27.30
N LEU A 115 -16.07 -18.99 28.12
CA LEU A 115 -14.59 -18.99 28.22
C LEU A 115 -13.94 -19.31 26.87
N THR A 116 -14.52 -20.25 26.11
CA THR A 116 -13.99 -20.61 24.79
C THR A 116 -14.17 -19.47 23.77
N VAL A 117 -15.30 -18.79 23.80
CA VAL A 117 -15.55 -17.58 22.98
C VAL A 117 -14.54 -16.48 23.30
N ASP A 118 -14.29 -16.23 24.59
CA ASP A 118 -13.31 -15.24 25.03
C ASP A 118 -11.88 -15.60 24.57
N GLN A 119 -11.54 -16.90 24.56
CA GLN A 119 -10.26 -17.38 23.99
C GLN A 119 -10.16 -17.15 22.49
N VAL A 120 -11.24 -17.37 21.72
CA VAL A 120 -11.28 -17.04 20.28
C VAL A 120 -10.96 -15.58 20.06
N TYR A 121 -11.64 -14.69 20.76
CA TYR A 121 -11.40 -13.25 20.65
C TYR A 121 -9.97 -12.88 21.04
N GLY A 122 -9.46 -13.47 22.12
CA GLY A 122 -8.07 -13.28 22.56
C GLY A 122 -7.04 -13.69 21.49
N ALA A 123 -7.24 -14.84 20.87
CA ALA A 123 -6.40 -15.32 19.78
C ALA A 123 -6.45 -14.38 18.57
N LEU A 124 -7.66 -14.04 18.08
CA LEU A 124 -7.84 -13.17 16.92
C LEU A 124 -7.28 -11.76 17.15
N LYS A 125 -7.36 -11.25 18.38
CA LYS A 125 -6.78 -9.96 18.75
C LYS A 125 -5.25 -9.92 18.58
N LYS A 126 -4.54 -11.04 18.84
CA LYS A 126 -3.08 -11.14 18.59
C LYS A 126 -2.75 -10.93 17.11
N PHE A 127 -3.66 -11.30 16.21
CA PHE A 127 -3.50 -11.09 14.76
C PHE A 127 -4.00 -9.72 14.28
N GLY A 128 -4.47 -8.87 15.21
CA GLY A 128 -4.89 -7.50 14.92
C GLY A 128 -6.37 -7.37 14.56
N LEU A 129 -7.22 -8.29 15.04
CA LEU A 129 -8.67 -8.15 14.97
C LEU A 129 -9.15 -7.25 16.10
N ASP A 130 -9.82 -6.16 15.76
CA ASP A 130 -10.46 -5.23 16.71
C ASP A 130 -11.96 -5.20 16.47
N GLU A 131 -12.73 -5.26 17.57
CA GLU A 131 -14.19 -5.16 17.53
C GLU A 131 -14.61 -3.69 17.40
N ILE A 132 -15.55 -3.42 16.50
CA ILE A 132 -16.16 -2.09 16.36
C ILE A 132 -17.21 -1.95 17.45
N LYS A 133 -17.04 -0.97 18.33
CA LYS A 133 -18.04 -0.61 19.34
C LYS A 133 -19.15 0.16 18.64
N ALA A 134 -20.30 -0.49 18.44
CA ALA A 134 -21.42 0.13 17.74
C ALA A 134 -22.54 0.57 18.70
N ALA A 135 -22.92 -0.23 19.68
CA ALA A 135 -24.04 0.05 20.56
C ALA A 135 -23.84 1.31 21.39
N GLY A 136 -24.77 2.27 21.29
CA GLY A 136 -24.73 3.56 21.96
C GLY A 136 -23.92 4.65 21.25
N GLU A 137 -23.19 4.33 20.19
CA GLU A 137 -22.42 5.28 19.40
C GLU A 137 -23.28 5.90 18.27
N LYS A 138 -22.84 7.04 17.74
CA LYS A 138 -23.45 7.63 16.55
C LYS A 138 -23.22 6.72 15.33
N PHE A 139 -24.24 6.63 14.49
CA PHE A 139 -24.13 5.86 13.25
C PHE A 139 -23.04 6.44 12.34
N ASP A 140 -22.10 5.61 11.97
CA ASP A 140 -21.02 5.95 11.01
C ASP A 140 -21.10 4.98 9.81
N PRO A 141 -21.44 5.47 8.60
CA PRO A 141 -21.51 4.63 7.40
C PRO A 141 -20.20 3.94 7.02
N ALA A 142 -19.06 4.41 7.50
CA ALA A 142 -17.76 3.79 7.21
C ALA A 142 -17.57 2.45 7.90
N VAL A 143 -18.22 2.23 9.07
CA VAL A 143 -18.02 1.04 9.91
C VAL A 143 -19.33 0.36 10.34
N HIS A 144 -20.48 1.00 10.12
CA HIS A 144 -21.80 0.49 10.47
C HIS A 144 -22.67 0.28 9.23
N HIS A 145 -23.51 -0.76 9.25
CA HIS A 145 -24.52 -1.03 8.26
C HIS A 145 -25.90 -1.04 8.93
N ALA A 146 -26.69 0.02 8.70
CA ALA A 146 -28.06 0.10 9.25
C ALA A 146 -28.97 -0.85 8.47
N ILE A 147 -29.56 -1.80 9.18
CA ILE A 147 -30.52 -2.78 8.61
C ILE A 147 -31.96 -2.48 9.03
N SER A 148 -32.16 -1.67 10.09
CA SER A 148 -33.46 -1.23 10.56
C SER A 148 -33.36 0.12 11.27
N GLU A 149 -34.50 0.80 11.34
CA GLU A 149 -34.70 1.96 12.20
C GLU A 149 -35.63 1.59 13.34
N GLU A 150 -35.36 2.12 14.52
CA GLU A 150 -36.19 1.91 15.72
C GLU A 150 -36.65 3.26 16.27
N GLU A 151 -37.97 3.44 16.39
CA GLU A 151 -38.55 4.64 16.98
C GLU A 151 -38.36 4.62 18.50
N THR A 152 -37.61 5.59 19.00
CA THR A 152 -37.33 5.68 20.43
C THR A 152 -37.04 7.13 20.84
N GLU A 153 -37.52 7.47 22.05
CA GLU A 153 -37.18 8.73 22.72
C GLU A 153 -35.94 8.60 23.63
N LYS A 154 -35.44 7.35 23.82
CA LYS A 154 -34.35 7.08 24.78
C LYS A 154 -32.96 7.37 24.18
N ALA A 155 -32.86 7.60 22.90
CA ALA A 155 -31.60 7.89 22.21
C ALA A 155 -31.76 9.03 21.22
N GLU A 156 -30.71 9.82 21.01
CA GLU A 156 -30.72 10.85 19.97
C GLU A 156 -30.90 10.20 18.57
N PRO A 157 -31.64 10.84 17.64
CA PRO A 157 -31.76 10.35 16.27
C PRO A 157 -30.38 10.14 15.63
N GLY A 158 -30.21 9.01 14.94
CA GLY A 158 -28.94 8.64 14.32
C GLY A 158 -27.98 7.92 15.29
N THR A 159 -28.44 7.48 16.45
CA THR A 159 -27.65 6.66 17.39
C THR A 159 -27.93 5.18 17.18
N VAL A 160 -26.92 4.33 17.29
CA VAL A 160 -27.07 2.88 17.25
C VAL A 160 -27.73 2.40 18.54
N VAL A 161 -28.97 1.91 18.43
CA VAL A 161 -29.76 1.43 19.58
C VAL A 161 -29.63 -0.07 19.80
N LYS A 162 -29.31 -0.80 18.75
CA LYS A 162 -29.15 -2.26 18.80
C LYS A 162 -28.11 -2.73 17.80
N GLU A 163 -27.29 -3.67 18.23
CA GLU A 163 -26.35 -4.36 17.38
C GLU A 163 -26.86 -5.80 17.15
N PHE A 164 -27.10 -6.16 15.89
CA PHE A 164 -27.49 -7.51 15.49
C PHE A 164 -26.30 -8.40 15.19
N GLN A 165 -25.24 -7.78 14.64
CA GLN A 165 -24.01 -8.48 14.31
C GLN A 165 -22.82 -7.55 14.52
N LYS A 166 -21.83 -8.04 15.25
CA LYS A 166 -20.60 -7.29 15.55
C LYS A 166 -19.80 -7.01 14.29
N GLY A 167 -19.28 -5.80 14.19
CA GLY A 167 -18.32 -5.38 13.19
C GLY A 167 -16.88 -5.59 13.64
N TYR A 168 -15.97 -5.76 12.65
CA TYR A 168 -14.56 -5.98 12.93
C TYR A 168 -13.66 -5.25 11.97
N LEU A 169 -12.53 -4.76 12.52
CA LEU A 169 -11.38 -4.25 11.80
C LEU A 169 -10.24 -5.26 11.89
N LEU A 170 -9.49 -5.45 10.82
CA LEU A 170 -8.24 -6.20 10.81
C LEU A 170 -7.09 -5.25 10.51
N LYS A 171 -6.23 -5.01 11.49
CA LYS A 171 -5.10 -4.07 11.39
C LYS A 171 -5.55 -2.70 10.84
N GLY A 172 -6.66 -2.18 11.35
CA GLY A 172 -7.25 -0.91 10.94
C GLY A 172 -8.04 -0.92 9.62
N ARG A 173 -8.06 -2.02 8.88
CA ARG A 173 -8.87 -2.17 7.67
C ARG A 173 -10.21 -2.82 7.98
N LEU A 174 -11.30 -2.24 7.49
CA LEU A 174 -12.63 -2.81 7.66
C LEU A 174 -12.70 -4.23 7.07
N LEU A 175 -12.99 -5.21 7.92
CA LEU A 175 -13.21 -6.60 7.54
C LEU A 175 -14.71 -6.87 7.34
N ARG A 176 -15.54 -6.36 8.26
CA ARG A 176 -17.00 -6.48 8.23
C ARG A 176 -17.61 -5.33 9.05
N PRO A 177 -18.60 -4.58 8.50
CA PRO A 177 -19.31 -3.57 9.27
C PRO A 177 -20.18 -4.20 10.36
N ALA A 178 -20.48 -3.45 11.41
CA ALA A 178 -21.48 -3.86 12.38
C ALA A 178 -22.88 -3.67 11.78
N MET A 179 -23.73 -4.70 11.90
CA MET A 179 -25.14 -4.61 11.47
C MET A 179 -25.97 -4.09 12.63
N VAL A 180 -26.63 -2.96 12.42
CA VAL A 180 -27.22 -2.18 13.52
C VAL A 180 -28.64 -1.71 13.21
N ALA A 181 -29.41 -1.43 14.29
CA ALA A 181 -30.59 -0.59 14.23
C ALA A 181 -30.24 0.83 14.70
N VAL A 182 -30.75 1.83 13.98
CA VAL A 182 -30.50 3.24 14.24
C VAL A 182 -31.77 3.91 14.78
N SER A 183 -31.61 4.75 15.79
CA SER A 183 -32.72 5.50 16.39
C SER A 183 -33.33 6.51 15.41
N ARG A 184 -34.67 6.55 15.36
CA ARG A 184 -35.45 7.56 14.68
C ARG A 184 -36.42 8.22 15.67
N ARG A 185 -36.71 9.50 15.50
CA ARG A 185 -37.79 10.15 16.28
C ARG A 185 -39.15 9.56 15.92
N PRO A 186 -40.02 9.31 16.93
CA PRO A 186 -41.40 8.93 16.65
C PRO A 186 -42.10 10.01 15.80
N ALA A 187 -42.85 9.58 14.79
CA ALA A 187 -43.65 10.49 13.96
C ALA A 187 -44.81 11.02 14.80
N GLY A 188 -44.62 12.13 15.50
CA GLY A 188 -45.69 12.75 16.29
C GLY A 188 -45.26 13.49 17.57
N SER A 189 -43.98 13.74 17.75
CA SER A 189 -43.45 14.58 18.86
C SER A 189 -43.16 15.98 18.37
#